data_063fbff321cfc9097a661d7a1ca24acd
#
_entry.id   063fbff321cfc9097a661d7a1ca24acd
#
_cell.length_a   1.000
_cell.length_b   1.000
_cell.length_c   1.000
_cell.angle_alpha   90.00
_cell.angle_beta   90.00
_cell.angle_gamma   90.00
#
_symmetry.space_group_name_H-M   'P 1'
#
loop_
_entity.id
_entity.type
_entity.pdbx_description
1 polymer ?
#
loop_
_entity_poly.entity_id
_entity_poly.type
_entity_poly.pdbx_seq_one_letter_code
_entity_poly.pdbx_strand_id
1 'polypeptide(L)'
;IKVIDLIDMSKSLGYNPFHYIQSDKDVLKLITNLIRNTTPKGSSTNDPFWEKSETALLEALMLYLYHYAPEDEQNFTMVMEMLNYAEVKEDEEDYESPLDELFKRLETIDSNSLALKQYKIYKQAAGKTAKSILISVGVRLAAFNLEELASLTKYDEMELEQIGERKTALFAIIPDNDSTFNFVVGMLY
;
A
#
# COMPACT_ATOMS: atom_id res chain seq x y z
N ILE A 1 3.30 -12.53 24.50
CA ILE A 1 3.72 -11.13 24.33
C ILE A 1 4.02 -10.94 22.85
N LYS A 2 3.48 -9.89 22.25
CA LYS A 2 3.78 -9.47 20.89
C LYS A 2 4.44 -8.09 20.95
N VAL A 3 5.48 -7.89 20.13
CA VAL A 3 6.26 -6.64 20.14
C VAL A 3 6.44 -6.16 18.71
N ILE A 4 6.04 -4.93 18.43
CA ILE A 4 6.48 -4.19 17.25
C ILE A 4 7.46 -3.12 17.71
N ASP A 5 8.69 -3.15 17.21
CA ASP A 5 9.76 -2.24 17.59
C ASP A 5 10.18 -1.40 16.38
N LEU A 6 9.85 -0.11 16.41
CA LEU A 6 10.20 0.85 15.36
C LEU A 6 11.50 1.62 15.67
N ILE A 7 12.14 1.35 16.81
CA ILE A 7 13.47 1.87 17.12
C ILE A 7 14.55 0.92 16.59
N ASP A 8 14.37 -0.38 16.85
CA ASP A 8 15.24 -1.45 16.34
C ASP A 8 14.38 -2.52 15.66
N MET A 9 14.10 -2.31 14.38
CA MET A 9 13.21 -3.18 13.60
C MET A 9 13.73 -4.62 13.50
N SER A 10 15.04 -4.85 13.73
CA SER A 10 15.60 -6.20 13.75
C SER A 10 15.13 -7.04 14.95
N LYS A 11 14.59 -6.41 15.98
CA LYS A 11 14.03 -7.06 17.18
C LYS A 11 12.51 -7.14 17.18
N SER A 12 11.88 -6.59 16.15
CA SER A 12 10.44 -6.61 15.99
C SER A 12 9.95 -7.95 15.47
N LEU A 13 8.72 -8.31 15.84
CA LEU A 13 7.97 -9.32 15.08
C LEU A 13 7.53 -8.75 13.74
N GLY A 14 7.50 -9.59 12.73
CA GLY A 14 6.97 -9.25 11.42
C GLY A 14 5.49 -8.86 11.51
N TYR A 15 5.13 -7.79 10.81
CA TYR A 15 3.75 -7.31 10.71
C TYR A 15 3.41 -7.00 9.25
N ASN A 16 2.68 -7.90 8.61
CA ASN A 16 2.19 -7.68 7.26
C ASN A 16 0.70 -7.30 7.29
N PRO A 17 0.33 -6.03 6.99
CA PRO A 17 -1.07 -5.62 6.99
C PRO A 17 -1.95 -6.39 6.00
N PHE A 18 -1.39 -6.93 4.90
CA PHE A 18 -2.16 -7.74 3.95
C PHE A 18 -2.70 -9.04 4.56
N HIS A 19 -2.00 -9.60 5.54
CA HIS A 19 -2.42 -10.82 6.24
C HIS A 19 -3.81 -10.69 6.88
N TYR A 20 -4.22 -9.46 7.25
CA TYR A 20 -5.49 -9.17 7.92
C TYR A 20 -6.61 -8.78 6.96
N ILE A 21 -6.36 -8.78 5.64
CA ILE A 21 -7.38 -8.50 4.63
C ILE A 21 -8.26 -9.73 4.45
N GLN A 22 -9.56 -9.57 4.69
CA GLN A 22 -10.57 -10.63 4.50
C GLN A 22 -11.58 -10.28 3.38
N SER A 23 -11.56 -9.05 2.92
CA SER A 23 -12.48 -8.56 1.89
C SER A 23 -11.92 -7.31 1.21
N ASP A 24 -12.49 -6.96 0.05
CA ASP A 24 -12.17 -5.70 -0.66
C ASP A 24 -12.36 -4.47 0.24
N LYS A 25 -13.32 -4.52 1.17
CA LYS A 25 -13.53 -3.42 2.14
C LYS A 25 -12.33 -3.22 3.06
N ASP A 26 -11.62 -4.29 3.39
CA ASP A 26 -10.46 -4.17 4.28
C ASP A 26 -9.26 -3.59 3.54
N VAL A 27 -9.14 -3.86 2.23
CA VAL A 27 -8.18 -3.14 1.36
C VAL A 27 -8.44 -1.64 1.41
N LEU A 28 -9.69 -1.20 1.25
CA LEU A 28 -10.06 0.21 1.34
C LEU A 28 -9.75 0.84 2.71
N LYS A 29 -10.00 0.11 3.79
CA LYS A 29 -9.67 0.57 5.15
C LYS A 29 -8.16 0.72 5.33
N LEU A 30 -7.38 -0.25 4.87
CA LEU A 30 -5.93 -0.22 4.95
C LEU A 30 -5.36 0.98 4.18
N ILE A 31 -5.84 1.24 2.97
CA ILE A 31 -5.45 2.40 2.16
C ILE A 31 -5.84 3.71 2.87
N THR A 32 -7.05 3.79 3.41
CA THR A 32 -7.51 4.98 4.15
C THR A 32 -6.63 5.24 5.37
N ASN A 33 -6.27 4.20 6.12
CA ASN A 33 -5.38 4.30 7.27
C ASN A 33 -3.96 4.74 6.84
N LEU A 34 -3.43 4.14 5.79
CA LEU A 34 -2.13 4.51 5.23
C LEU A 34 -2.10 5.99 4.85
N ILE A 35 -3.07 6.46 4.07
CA ILE A 35 -3.16 7.86 3.63
C ILE A 35 -3.25 8.80 4.83
N ARG A 36 -4.13 8.53 5.79
CA ARG A 36 -4.29 9.36 6.99
C ARG A 36 -3.03 9.45 7.83
N ASN A 37 -2.34 8.35 8.00
CA ASN A 37 -1.14 8.29 8.85
C ASN A 37 0.13 8.79 8.16
N THR A 38 0.12 8.90 6.82
CA THR A 38 1.25 9.42 6.04
C THR A 38 1.03 10.85 5.53
N THR A 39 -0.14 11.45 5.78
CA THR A 39 -0.43 12.84 5.42
C THR A 39 0.01 13.76 6.56
N PRO A 40 0.90 14.77 6.33
CA PRO A 40 1.36 15.67 7.35
C PRO A 40 0.21 16.44 8.00
N LYS A 41 0.22 16.57 9.34
CA LYS A 41 -0.79 17.33 10.07
C LYS A 41 -0.75 18.79 9.63
N GLY A 42 -1.90 19.32 9.21
CA GLY A 42 -2.02 20.72 8.76
C GLY A 42 -1.80 20.93 7.26
N SER A 43 -1.43 19.94 6.51
CA SER A 43 -1.45 19.97 5.05
C SER A 43 -2.88 19.67 4.57
N SER A 44 -3.76 20.69 4.58
CA SER A 44 -4.99 20.57 3.83
C SER A 44 -4.68 20.79 2.36
N THR A 45 -4.50 19.73 1.60
CA THR A 45 -4.69 19.83 0.16
C THR A 45 -6.18 20.12 -0.04
N ASN A 46 -6.52 21.36 -0.37
CA ASN A 46 -7.90 21.79 -0.62
C ASN A 46 -8.54 21.09 -1.83
N ASP A 47 -7.80 20.25 -2.54
CA ASP A 47 -8.26 19.53 -3.71
C ASP A 47 -8.37 18.02 -3.42
N PRO A 48 -9.59 17.49 -3.24
CA PRO A 48 -9.84 16.06 -3.02
C PRO A 48 -9.42 15.17 -4.20
N PHE A 49 -9.13 15.78 -5.35
CA PHE A 49 -8.74 15.05 -6.56
C PHE A 49 -7.48 14.19 -6.33
N TRP A 50 -6.45 14.76 -5.69
CA TRP A 50 -5.19 14.06 -5.48
C TRP A 50 -5.35 12.84 -4.59
N GLU A 51 -6.00 12.99 -3.44
CA GLU A 51 -6.23 11.88 -2.51
C GLU A 51 -7.06 10.76 -3.16
N LYS A 52 -8.12 11.14 -3.91
CA LYS A 52 -8.95 10.14 -4.62
C LYS A 52 -8.19 9.43 -5.73
N SER A 53 -7.31 10.14 -6.44
CA SER A 53 -6.50 9.55 -7.52
C SER A 53 -5.42 8.62 -6.98
N GLU A 54 -4.74 9.00 -5.89
CA GLU A 54 -3.83 8.12 -5.16
C GLU A 54 -4.55 6.86 -4.66
N THR A 55 -5.73 7.05 -4.07
CA THR A 55 -6.58 5.96 -3.58
C THR A 55 -6.91 4.98 -4.71
N ALA A 56 -7.36 5.48 -5.87
CA ALA A 56 -7.71 4.62 -6.99
C ALA A 56 -6.52 3.78 -7.49
N LEU A 57 -5.32 4.37 -7.57
CA LEU A 57 -4.13 3.63 -7.95
C LEU A 57 -3.76 2.59 -6.89
N LEU A 58 -3.73 2.96 -5.60
CA LEU A 58 -3.44 2.03 -4.51
C LEU A 58 -4.45 0.88 -4.47
N GLU A 59 -5.74 1.16 -4.64
CA GLU A 59 -6.80 0.14 -4.73
C GLU A 59 -6.53 -0.82 -5.88
N ALA A 60 -6.19 -0.31 -7.05
CA ALA A 60 -5.89 -1.15 -8.20
C ALA A 60 -4.77 -2.14 -7.91
N LEU A 61 -3.64 -1.64 -7.35
CA LEU A 61 -2.46 -2.46 -7.06
C LEU A 61 -2.72 -3.46 -5.93
N MET A 62 -3.28 -3.00 -4.81
CA MET A 62 -3.49 -3.83 -3.63
C MET A 62 -4.57 -4.89 -3.84
N LEU A 63 -5.67 -4.55 -4.54
CA LEU A 63 -6.69 -5.53 -4.92
C LEU A 63 -6.15 -6.54 -5.93
N TYR A 64 -5.26 -6.12 -6.85
CA TYR A 64 -4.60 -7.06 -7.75
C TYR A 64 -3.79 -8.08 -6.95
N LEU A 65 -2.94 -7.63 -6.02
CA LEU A 65 -2.15 -8.52 -5.17
C LEU A 65 -3.03 -9.43 -4.33
N TYR A 66 -4.06 -8.89 -3.71
CA TYR A 66 -4.96 -9.67 -2.85
C TYR A 66 -5.69 -10.80 -3.58
N HIS A 67 -6.17 -10.56 -4.82
CA HIS A 67 -6.98 -11.54 -5.54
C HIS A 67 -6.20 -12.46 -6.49
N TYR A 68 -5.06 -11.98 -7.02
CA TYR A 68 -4.41 -12.66 -8.16
C TYR A 68 -2.93 -13.01 -7.90
N ALA A 69 -2.31 -12.46 -6.86
CA ALA A 69 -0.94 -12.78 -6.51
C ALA A 69 -0.87 -13.90 -5.46
N PRO A 70 0.21 -14.72 -5.44
CA PRO A 70 0.46 -15.65 -4.36
C PRO A 70 0.66 -14.92 -3.02
N GLU A 71 0.41 -15.62 -1.90
CA GLU A 71 0.39 -15.02 -0.56
C GLU A 71 1.72 -14.36 -0.17
N ASP A 72 2.85 -14.91 -0.59
CA ASP A 72 4.18 -14.35 -0.33
C ASP A 72 4.49 -13.06 -1.09
N GLU A 73 3.68 -12.73 -2.11
CA GLU A 73 3.72 -11.47 -2.86
C GLU A 73 2.73 -10.43 -2.32
N GLN A 74 1.83 -10.79 -1.41
CA GLN A 74 0.85 -9.88 -0.84
C GLN A 74 1.47 -9.03 0.27
N ASN A 75 2.22 -7.99 -0.10
CA ASN A 75 2.92 -7.08 0.81
C ASN A 75 3.24 -5.73 0.15
N PHE A 76 3.66 -4.73 0.95
CA PHE A 76 3.97 -3.39 0.43
C PHE A 76 5.22 -3.34 -0.45
N THR A 77 6.17 -4.24 -0.27
CA THR A 77 7.33 -4.33 -1.18
C THR A 77 6.88 -4.62 -2.60
N MET A 78 5.90 -5.52 -2.76
CA MET A 78 5.33 -5.86 -4.07
C MET A 78 4.51 -4.71 -4.66
N VAL A 79 3.78 -3.94 -3.83
CA VAL A 79 3.12 -2.71 -4.28
C VAL A 79 4.15 -1.72 -4.85
N MET A 80 5.29 -1.54 -4.17
CA MET A 80 6.38 -0.68 -4.66
C MET A 80 6.99 -1.20 -5.96
N GLU A 81 7.16 -2.50 -6.09
CA GLU A 81 7.67 -3.11 -7.32
C GLU A 81 6.71 -2.88 -8.49
N MET A 82 5.41 -3.07 -8.29
CA MET A 82 4.39 -2.75 -9.30
C MET A 82 4.43 -1.27 -9.70
N LEU A 83 4.62 -0.34 -8.76
CA LEU A 83 4.77 1.08 -9.05
C LEU A 83 6.02 1.37 -9.90
N ASN A 84 7.12 0.67 -9.68
CA ASN A 84 8.34 0.82 -10.48
C ASN A 84 8.14 0.39 -11.95
N TYR A 85 7.19 -0.51 -12.20
CA TYR A 85 6.78 -0.92 -13.56
C TYR A 85 5.69 -0.02 -14.17
N ALA A 86 5.21 0.96 -13.42
CA ALA A 86 4.24 1.96 -13.89
C ALA A 86 4.97 3.17 -14.49
N GLU A 87 5.35 3.08 -15.73
CA GLU A 87 6.00 4.19 -16.44
C GLU A 87 4.97 4.98 -17.26
N VAL A 88 5.05 6.31 -17.23
CA VAL A 88 4.25 7.20 -18.09
C VAL A 88 5.21 8.04 -18.94
N LYS A 89 5.13 7.89 -20.25
CA LYS A 89 5.85 8.73 -21.23
C LYS A 89 4.93 9.83 -21.72
N GLU A 90 5.33 11.08 -21.50
CA GLU A 90 4.50 12.25 -21.82
C GLU A 90 4.38 12.49 -23.33
N ASP A 91 5.38 12.09 -24.09
CA ASP A 91 5.49 12.35 -25.54
C ASP A 91 5.04 11.15 -26.40
N GLU A 92 4.64 10.04 -25.78
CA GLU A 92 4.20 8.83 -26.48
C GLU A 92 2.81 8.42 -25.94
N GLU A 93 1.74 8.93 -26.56
CA GLU A 93 0.35 8.67 -26.13
C GLU A 93 -0.03 7.17 -26.13
N ASP A 94 0.57 6.39 -27.04
CA ASP A 94 0.32 4.95 -27.18
C ASP A 94 1.29 4.07 -26.35
N TYR A 95 2.13 4.68 -25.53
CA TYR A 95 3.08 3.91 -24.71
C TYR A 95 2.36 3.09 -23.63
N GLU A 96 2.67 1.82 -23.60
CA GLU A 96 2.17 0.88 -22.61
C GLU A 96 3.31 0.39 -21.71
N SER A 97 3.16 0.65 -20.43
CA SER A 97 4.08 0.16 -19.41
C SER A 97 3.87 -1.34 -19.12
N PRO A 98 4.85 -2.05 -18.54
CA PRO A 98 4.63 -3.42 -18.07
C PRO A 98 3.44 -3.56 -17.12
N LEU A 99 3.13 -2.53 -16.32
CA LEU A 99 1.93 -2.51 -15.49
C LEU A 99 0.64 -2.45 -16.34
N ASP A 100 0.62 -1.68 -17.43
CA ASP A 100 -0.51 -1.66 -18.35
C ASP A 100 -0.76 -3.04 -18.97
N GLU A 101 0.30 -3.74 -19.37
CA GLU A 101 0.19 -5.10 -19.89
C GLU A 101 -0.38 -6.08 -18.86
N LEU A 102 0.03 -5.94 -17.57
CA LEU A 102 -0.48 -6.74 -16.49
C LEU A 102 -2.00 -6.59 -16.35
N PHE A 103 -2.50 -5.36 -16.33
CA PHE A 103 -3.94 -5.09 -16.22
C PHE A 103 -4.72 -5.44 -17.49
N LYS A 104 -4.11 -5.39 -18.68
CA LYS A 104 -4.70 -5.94 -19.90
C LYS A 104 -4.89 -7.45 -19.82
N ARG A 105 -3.91 -8.18 -19.30
CA ARG A 105 -4.05 -9.63 -19.05
C ARG A 105 -5.16 -9.90 -18.03
N LEU A 106 -5.23 -9.10 -16.96
CA LEU A 106 -6.33 -9.21 -16.00
C LEU A 106 -7.69 -9.01 -16.66
N GLU A 107 -7.83 -8.07 -17.59
CA GLU A 107 -9.08 -7.84 -18.32
C GLU A 107 -9.54 -9.08 -19.11
N THR A 108 -8.61 -9.88 -19.61
CA THR A 108 -8.95 -11.13 -20.32
C THR A 108 -9.38 -12.25 -19.36
N ILE A 109 -8.92 -12.21 -18.09
CA ILE A 109 -9.23 -13.22 -17.07
C ILE A 109 -10.49 -12.86 -16.31
N ASP A 110 -10.59 -11.61 -15.86
CA ASP A 110 -11.73 -11.07 -15.10
C ASP A 110 -12.01 -9.60 -15.48
N SER A 111 -12.84 -9.42 -16.50
CA SER A 111 -13.23 -8.10 -17.00
C SER A 111 -14.06 -7.28 -15.98
N ASN A 112 -14.59 -7.92 -14.94
CA ASN A 112 -15.39 -7.28 -13.88
C ASN A 112 -14.59 -6.98 -12.62
N SER A 113 -13.33 -7.36 -12.57
CA SER A 113 -12.44 -7.13 -11.44
C SER A 113 -12.50 -5.70 -10.93
N LEU A 114 -12.61 -5.53 -9.60
CA LEU A 114 -12.55 -4.20 -8.98
C LEU A 114 -11.17 -3.57 -9.16
N ALA A 115 -10.10 -4.36 -9.08
CA ALA A 115 -8.74 -3.90 -9.37
C ALA A 115 -8.64 -3.26 -10.76
N LEU A 116 -9.19 -3.93 -11.78
CA LEU A 116 -9.21 -3.41 -13.15
C LEU A 116 -10.03 -2.13 -13.27
N LYS A 117 -11.19 -2.04 -12.61
CA LYS A 117 -12.01 -0.82 -12.62
C LYS A 117 -11.26 0.37 -12.01
N GLN A 118 -10.59 0.17 -10.91
CA GLN A 118 -9.79 1.21 -10.26
C GLN A 118 -8.58 1.62 -11.11
N TYR A 119 -7.92 0.66 -11.74
CA TYR A 119 -6.84 0.96 -12.68
C TYR A 119 -7.32 1.80 -13.86
N LYS A 120 -8.48 1.49 -14.44
CA LYS A 120 -9.10 2.28 -15.52
C LYS A 120 -9.43 3.71 -15.07
N ILE A 121 -9.85 3.91 -13.81
CA ILE A 121 -10.08 5.25 -13.26
C ILE A 121 -8.76 6.04 -13.21
N TYR A 122 -7.69 5.44 -12.70
CA TYR A 122 -6.36 6.06 -12.71
C TYR A 122 -5.90 6.41 -14.13
N LYS A 123 -6.09 5.52 -15.11
CA LYS A 123 -5.69 5.73 -16.52
C LYS A 123 -6.51 6.80 -17.25
N GLN A 124 -7.63 7.28 -16.69
CA GLN A 124 -8.34 8.45 -17.23
C GLN A 124 -7.57 9.75 -17.01
N ALA A 125 -6.61 9.78 -16.09
CA ALA A 125 -5.72 10.91 -15.94
C ALA A 125 -4.77 11.01 -17.14
N ALA A 126 -4.69 12.19 -17.75
CA ALA A 126 -3.80 12.43 -18.89
C ALA A 126 -2.33 12.50 -18.46
N GLY A 127 -1.41 12.14 -19.35
CA GLY A 127 0.03 12.06 -19.23
C GLY A 127 0.70 12.70 -17.99
N LYS A 128 0.81 14.02 -17.94
CA LYS A 128 1.42 14.73 -16.78
C LYS A 128 0.71 14.49 -15.46
N THR A 129 -0.62 14.40 -15.48
CA THR A 129 -1.41 14.15 -14.27
C THR A 129 -1.20 12.72 -13.78
N ALA A 130 -1.22 11.74 -14.67
CA ALA A 130 -0.94 10.34 -14.32
C ALA A 130 0.46 10.18 -13.72
N LYS A 131 1.47 10.82 -14.33
CA LYS A 131 2.84 10.84 -13.80
C LYS A 131 2.92 11.47 -12.41
N SER A 132 2.20 12.58 -12.18
CA SER A 132 2.16 13.23 -10.87
C SER A 132 1.52 12.36 -9.81
N ILE A 133 0.47 11.59 -10.15
CA ILE A 133 -0.17 10.62 -9.24
C ILE A 133 0.82 9.51 -8.89
N LEU A 134 1.55 8.95 -9.87
CA LEU A 134 2.58 7.93 -9.62
C LEU A 134 3.65 8.44 -8.67
N ILE A 135 4.16 9.65 -8.90
CA ILE A 135 5.17 10.27 -8.03
C ILE A 135 4.61 10.45 -6.61
N SER A 136 3.38 10.93 -6.49
CA SER A 136 2.74 11.16 -5.18
C SER A 136 2.60 9.87 -4.39
N VAL A 137 2.13 8.80 -5.01
CA VAL A 137 2.03 7.46 -4.38
C VAL A 137 3.43 6.92 -4.04
N GLY A 138 4.40 7.05 -4.96
CA GLY A 138 5.78 6.63 -4.73
C GLY A 138 6.43 7.35 -3.54
N VAL A 139 6.22 8.66 -3.40
CA VAL A 139 6.70 9.44 -2.24
C VAL A 139 6.03 8.99 -0.95
N ARG A 140 4.71 8.74 -0.98
CA ARG A 140 3.95 8.24 0.19
C ARG A 140 4.47 6.89 0.68
N LEU A 141 4.82 6.01 -0.23
CA LEU A 141 5.30 4.66 0.07
C LEU A 141 6.83 4.56 0.16
N ALA A 142 7.57 5.67 -0.01
CA ALA A 142 9.04 5.65 -0.08
C ALA A 142 9.72 4.97 1.12
N ALA A 143 9.09 5.02 2.31
CA ALA A 143 9.60 4.37 3.51
C ALA A 143 9.74 2.84 3.32
N PHE A 144 8.89 2.20 2.53
CA PHE A 144 8.95 0.77 2.25
C PHE A 144 10.12 0.35 1.34
N ASN A 145 10.91 1.31 0.80
CA ASN A 145 12.18 1.04 0.13
C ASN A 145 13.33 0.78 1.12
N LEU A 146 13.13 1.09 2.41
CA LEU A 146 14.12 0.77 3.44
C LEU A 146 14.06 -0.73 3.73
N GLU A 147 15.21 -1.40 3.65
CA GLU A 147 15.32 -2.85 3.82
C GLU A 147 14.73 -3.34 5.16
N GLU A 148 14.95 -2.58 6.22
CA GLU A 148 14.44 -2.90 7.55
C GLU A 148 12.91 -2.88 7.61
N LEU A 149 12.26 -1.83 7.03
CA LEU A 149 10.81 -1.74 6.99
C LEU A 149 10.19 -2.73 5.99
N ALA A 150 10.84 -2.93 4.84
CA ALA A 150 10.43 -3.93 3.87
C ALA A 150 10.42 -5.34 4.50
N SER A 151 11.49 -5.69 5.25
CA SER A 151 11.58 -6.96 5.96
C SER A 151 10.53 -7.09 7.05
N LEU A 152 10.31 -6.03 7.84
CA LEU A 152 9.30 -5.98 8.91
C LEU A 152 7.89 -6.25 8.37
N THR A 153 7.56 -5.73 7.18
CA THR A 153 6.21 -5.78 6.62
C THR A 153 6.00 -6.87 5.56
N LYS A 154 6.98 -7.74 5.38
CA LYS A 154 6.93 -8.77 4.34
C LYS A 154 6.03 -9.95 4.70
N TYR A 155 6.08 -10.40 5.95
CA TYR A 155 5.29 -11.52 6.49
C TYR A 155 4.80 -11.19 7.89
N ASP A 156 3.80 -11.94 8.37
CA ASP A 156 3.16 -11.70 9.65
C ASP A 156 3.61 -12.70 10.72
N GLU A 157 3.97 -12.19 11.91
CA GLU A 157 4.24 -12.94 13.13
C GLU A 157 3.42 -12.40 14.30
N MET A 158 2.67 -11.32 14.04
CA MET A 158 1.87 -10.66 15.07
C MET A 158 0.62 -11.43 15.44
N GLU A 159 0.02 -12.18 14.52
CA GLU A 159 -1.19 -13.00 14.75
C GLU A 159 -2.25 -12.21 15.53
N LEU A 160 -2.57 -10.98 15.07
CA LEU A 160 -3.45 -10.05 15.79
C LEU A 160 -4.88 -10.58 15.91
N GLU A 161 -5.31 -11.47 15.03
CA GLU A 161 -6.60 -12.15 15.06
C GLU A 161 -6.77 -13.03 16.30
N GLN A 162 -5.67 -13.43 16.95
CA GLN A 162 -5.68 -14.24 18.18
C GLN A 162 -5.78 -13.38 19.45
N ILE A 163 -5.71 -12.05 19.32
CA ILE A 163 -5.88 -11.14 20.47
C ILE A 163 -7.33 -11.25 20.97
N GLY A 164 -7.49 -11.58 22.25
CA GLY A 164 -8.79 -11.83 22.86
C GLY A 164 -9.09 -13.31 23.10
N GLU A 165 -8.53 -14.23 22.30
CA GLU A 165 -8.62 -15.67 22.53
C GLU A 165 -7.58 -16.15 23.56
N ARG A 166 -6.44 -15.49 23.59
CA ARG A 166 -5.34 -15.75 24.53
C ARG A 166 -4.98 -14.49 25.30
N LYS A 167 -4.50 -14.64 26.54
CA LYS A 167 -3.92 -13.52 27.29
C LYS A 167 -2.71 -12.97 26.55
N THR A 168 -2.91 -11.89 25.83
CA THR A 168 -1.89 -11.26 24.98
C THR A 168 -1.59 -9.85 25.46
N ALA A 169 -0.31 -9.51 25.57
CA ALA A 169 0.16 -8.13 25.72
C ALA A 169 0.84 -7.73 24.43
N LEU A 170 0.36 -6.66 23.80
CA LEU A 170 0.94 -6.03 22.62
C LEU A 170 1.70 -4.78 23.03
N PHE A 171 2.97 -4.71 22.65
CA PHE A 171 3.83 -3.56 22.89
C PHE A 171 4.23 -2.94 21.54
N ALA A 172 4.00 -1.64 21.40
CA ALA A 172 4.53 -0.84 20.32
C ALA A 172 5.64 0.06 20.86
N ILE A 173 6.88 -0.21 20.45
CA ILE A 173 8.05 0.57 20.83
C ILE A 173 8.27 1.60 19.74
N ILE A 174 8.06 2.87 20.06
CA ILE A 174 8.18 4.00 19.13
C ILE A 174 9.16 5.04 19.68
N PRO A 175 9.94 5.72 18.82
CA PRO A 175 10.84 6.79 19.28
C PRO A 175 10.05 8.02 19.74
N ASP A 176 10.52 8.68 20.80
CA ASP A 176 9.85 9.87 21.35
C ASP A 176 9.97 11.11 20.46
N ASN A 177 11.06 11.22 19.70
CA ASN A 177 11.44 12.40 18.95
C ASN A 177 11.38 12.22 17.43
N ASP A 178 11.00 11.05 16.95
CA ASP A 178 10.86 10.72 15.54
C ASP A 178 9.53 10.01 15.27
N SER A 179 8.75 10.56 14.37
CA SER A 179 7.44 10.01 13.99
C SER A 179 7.44 9.36 12.59
N THR A 180 8.61 9.23 11.95
CA THR A 180 8.73 8.80 10.56
C THR A 180 8.02 7.48 10.27
N PHE A 181 8.10 6.51 11.20
CA PHE A 181 7.51 5.17 11.04
C PHE A 181 6.23 4.95 11.85
N ASN A 182 5.71 5.98 12.53
CA ASN A 182 4.50 5.83 13.38
C ASN A 182 3.27 5.41 12.58
N PHE A 183 3.25 5.65 11.27
CA PHE A 183 2.17 5.20 10.39
C PHE A 183 2.02 3.66 10.40
N VAL A 184 3.11 2.91 10.65
CA VAL A 184 3.07 1.45 10.77
C VAL A 184 2.21 1.02 11.94
N VAL A 185 2.38 1.67 13.11
CA VAL A 185 1.51 1.44 14.28
C VAL A 185 0.09 1.94 14.01
N GLY A 186 -0.06 3.03 13.24
CA GLY A 186 -1.38 3.51 12.82
C GLY A 186 -2.15 2.53 11.95
N MET A 187 -1.47 1.65 11.22
CA MET A 187 -2.12 0.59 10.44
C MET A 187 -2.53 -0.63 11.27
N LEU A 188 -1.99 -0.79 12.51
CA LEU A 188 -2.39 -1.85 13.44
C LEU A 188 -3.82 -1.66 13.98
N TYR A 189 -4.34 -0.42 13.99
CA TYR A 189 -5.66 -0.04 14.53
C TYR A 189 -6.64 0.25 13.39
#